data_80a2127ccdce62f0d18ac1782c8e75b4
#
_entry.id   80a2127ccdce62f0d18ac1782c8e75b4
#
_cell.length_a   1.000
_cell.length_b   1.000
_cell.length_c   1.000
_cell.angle_alpha   90.00
_cell.angle_beta   90.00
_cell.angle_gamma   90.00
#
_symmetry.space_group_name_H-M   'P 1'
#
loop_
_entity.id
_entity.type
_entity.pdbx_description
1 polymer ?
#
loop_
_entity_poly.entity_id
_entity_poly.type
_entity_poly.pdbx_seq_one_letter_code
_entity_poly.pdbx_strand_id
1 'polypeptide(L)'
;MTEVFIYDHVRTPRGRGKKDGALHEVPSVRLAAKTLEAIRDRNGLDTTTVDDIIMGCVDPVMDAGAVIPKAAAFEAGYSTRAPGMQISRFCASGLDAVNFGAGKIAQGADDIVIAGGVESMSRVGLGMSGGAWFMDPSVNFPAYFMPQGVSADLIATKYGFSRTDLDAYAVESQKRAGHAWAQGWFDKSVVPVKDQNGLTILDKDEHMRPGTDMQALASLNPSFQMPGEMGGFEAVGIQAHPEIERINYVHHAGNSSGIVDGAGVVLLGSKAGGESMGLKPRARIKAFANIGSDPALMLTGPVDVTEKLLTRTGMRLADIDLFELNEAFAAVVLRYMQAFDIDHDRINVNGGAIAMGHPLGATGAMILGTVLDELERRDLNTALVTLCIGAGMGTATVIERV
;
A
#
# COMPACT_ATOMS: atom_id res chain seq x y z
N MET A 1 -18.66 -18.12 -10.80
CA MET A 1 -18.10 -17.46 -9.62
C MET A 1 -19.01 -16.30 -9.28
N THR A 2 -19.26 -16.06 -8.00
CA THR A 2 -20.05 -14.93 -7.52
C THR A 2 -19.30 -13.62 -7.78
N GLU A 3 -20.00 -12.58 -8.22
CA GLU A 3 -19.39 -11.25 -8.33
C GLU A 3 -19.08 -10.69 -6.94
N VAL A 4 -17.98 -9.97 -6.84
CA VAL A 4 -17.50 -9.38 -5.58
C VAL A 4 -17.51 -7.87 -5.70
N PHE A 5 -18.21 -7.23 -4.77
CA PHE A 5 -18.39 -5.78 -4.77
C PHE A 5 -17.66 -5.11 -3.62
N ILE A 6 -17.24 -3.87 -3.87
CA ILE A 6 -16.74 -2.94 -2.89
C ILE A 6 -17.90 -2.01 -2.53
N TYR A 7 -18.28 -1.99 -1.25
CA TYR A 7 -19.37 -1.15 -0.76
C TYR A 7 -18.89 0.15 -0.12
N ASP A 8 -17.79 0.07 0.64
CA ASP A 8 -17.20 1.25 1.26
C ASP A 8 -15.72 1.01 1.60
N HIS A 9 -15.01 2.08 1.92
CA HIS A 9 -13.66 2.03 2.46
C HIS A 9 -13.40 3.21 3.38
N VAL A 10 -12.52 3.01 4.34
CA VAL A 10 -12.05 4.07 5.24
C VAL A 10 -10.56 3.86 5.56
N ARG A 11 -9.88 4.95 5.90
CA ARG A 11 -8.53 4.91 6.43
C ARG A 11 -8.32 5.91 7.56
N THR A 12 -7.35 5.67 8.41
CA THR A 12 -6.83 6.73 9.28
C THR A 12 -6.01 7.72 8.48
N PRO A 13 -5.77 8.94 8.96
CA PRO A 13 -4.62 9.71 8.53
C PRO A 13 -3.33 8.93 8.83
N ARG A 14 -2.25 9.24 8.11
CA ARG A 14 -0.93 8.63 8.29
C ARG A 14 -0.10 9.50 9.22
N GLY A 15 0.30 8.95 10.38
CA GLY A 15 1.20 9.62 11.33
C GLY A 15 2.66 9.37 10.97
N ARG A 16 3.57 10.30 11.26
CA ARG A 16 5.02 10.08 11.05
C ARG A 16 5.52 8.90 11.87
N GLY A 17 6.25 8.00 11.25
CA GLY A 17 6.79 6.78 11.85
C GLY A 17 8.01 7.04 12.75
N LYS A 18 7.87 7.95 13.70
CA LYS A 18 8.89 8.35 14.67
C LYS A 18 8.30 8.45 16.06
N LYS A 19 9.14 8.41 17.09
CA LYS A 19 8.71 8.55 18.49
C LYS A 19 7.98 9.86 18.81
N ASP A 20 8.26 10.91 18.05
CA ASP A 20 7.57 12.21 18.12
C ASP A 20 6.44 12.38 17.11
N GLY A 21 6.08 11.29 16.37
CA GLY A 21 4.94 11.27 15.44
C GLY A 21 3.61 11.27 16.20
N ALA A 22 2.59 11.91 15.64
CA ALA A 22 1.30 12.10 16.31
C ALA A 22 0.61 10.78 16.72
N LEU A 23 0.83 9.69 15.95
CA LEU A 23 0.19 8.39 16.23
C LEU A 23 1.05 7.44 17.07
N HIS A 24 2.27 7.83 17.50
CA HIS A 24 3.16 6.95 18.26
C HIS A 24 2.53 6.39 19.54
N GLU A 25 1.77 7.21 20.27
CA GLU A 25 1.13 6.78 21.51
C GLU A 25 -0.19 6.03 21.28
N VAL A 26 -0.62 5.87 20.01
CA VAL A 26 -1.82 5.10 19.66
C VAL A 26 -1.43 3.66 19.33
N PRO A 27 -1.82 2.66 20.14
CA PRO A 27 -1.50 1.27 19.85
C PRO A 27 -2.01 0.80 18.50
N SER A 28 -1.30 -0.13 17.84
CA SER A 28 -1.67 -0.67 16.53
C SER A 28 -3.10 -1.21 16.50
N VAL A 29 -3.51 -1.91 17.57
CA VAL A 29 -4.88 -2.44 17.70
C VAL A 29 -5.93 -1.33 17.71
N ARG A 30 -5.63 -0.18 18.32
CA ARG A 30 -6.54 0.97 18.37
C ARG A 30 -6.66 1.63 16.99
N LEU A 31 -5.58 1.73 16.21
CA LEU A 31 -5.64 2.24 14.83
C LEU A 31 -6.52 1.34 13.97
N ALA A 32 -6.35 0.01 14.06
CA ALA A 32 -7.19 -0.95 13.37
C ALA A 32 -8.66 -0.85 13.83
N ALA A 33 -8.91 -0.78 15.13
CA ALA A 33 -10.26 -0.64 15.68
C ALA A 33 -10.98 0.62 15.20
N LYS A 34 -10.29 1.75 15.06
CA LYS A 34 -10.87 2.99 14.53
C LYS A 34 -11.42 2.84 13.12
N THR A 35 -10.77 2.07 12.27
CA THR A 35 -11.27 1.79 10.92
C THR A 35 -12.49 0.87 10.95
N LEU A 36 -12.49 -0.13 11.85
CA LEU A 36 -13.63 -1.03 12.05
C LEU A 36 -14.83 -0.29 12.62
N GLU A 37 -14.65 0.57 13.64
CA GLU A 37 -15.71 1.43 14.18
C GLU A 37 -16.34 2.28 13.08
N ALA A 38 -15.49 2.95 12.29
CA ALA A 38 -15.95 3.85 11.24
C ALA A 38 -16.74 3.14 10.13
N ILE A 39 -16.25 1.97 9.66
CA ILE A 39 -16.93 1.22 8.59
C ILE A 39 -18.26 0.65 9.09
N ARG A 40 -18.34 0.21 10.36
CA ARG A 40 -19.58 -0.24 11.00
C ARG A 40 -20.59 0.90 11.11
N ASP A 41 -20.21 1.99 11.77
CA ASP A 41 -21.12 3.07 12.15
C ASP A 41 -21.66 3.80 10.91
N ARG A 42 -20.82 4.00 9.92
CA ARG A 42 -21.11 4.68 8.66
C ARG A 42 -22.11 3.92 7.79
N ASN A 43 -22.06 2.59 7.85
CA ASN A 43 -22.88 1.71 7.04
C ASN A 43 -24.03 1.07 7.86
N GLY A 44 -24.17 1.38 9.14
CA GLY A 44 -25.16 0.73 10.01
C GLY A 44 -25.00 -0.79 10.03
N LEU A 45 -23.75 -1.28 9.93
CA LEU A 45 -23.44 -2.69 9.74
C LEU A 45 -23.78 -3.52 10.97
N ASP A 46 -24.63 -4.53 10.81
CA ASP A 46 -24.81 -5.59 11.80
C ASP A 46 -23.56 -6.49 11.82
N THR A 47 -22.74 -6.34 12.85
CA THR A 47 -21.48 -7.07 12.97
C THR A 47 -21.64 -8.57 13.21
N THR A 48 -22.87 -9.06 13.44
CA THR A 48 -23.17 -10.51 13.52
C THR A 48 -23.16 -11.18 12.15
N THR A 49 -23.27 -10.40 11.08
CA THR A 49 -23.27 -10.86 9.68
C THR A 49 -21.92 -10.79 9.01
N VAL A 50 -20.89 -10.30 9.69
CA VAL A 50 -19.53 -10.24 9.17
C VAL A 50 -18.91 -11.63 9.22
N ASP A 51 -18.64 -12.21 8.06
CA ASP A 51 -18.10 -13.56 7.92
C ASP A 51 -16.61 -13.63 8.22
N ASP A 52 -15.82 -12.58 7.86
CA ASP A 52 -14.40 -12.48 8.20
C ASP A 52 -13.87 -11.04 8.25
N ILE A 53 -12.82 -10.83 9.06
CA ILE A 53 -12.04 -9.60 9.10
C ILE A 53 -10.59 -9.97 8.79
N ILE A 54 -10.10 -9.57 7.61
CA ILE A 54 -8.78 -9.95 7.12
C ILE A 54 -7.89 -8.71 7.06
N MET A 55 -6.81 -8.69 7.85
CA MET A 55 -5.91 -7.54 7.89
C MET A 55 -4.46 -7.94 7.62
N GLY A 56 -3.83 -7.16 6.74
CA GLY A 56 -2.39 -7.15 6.55
C GLY A 56 -1.67 -6.49 7.73
N CYS A 57 -0.60 -7.14 8.21
CA CYS A 57 0.36 -6.56 9.13
C CYS A 57 1.71 -7.22 8.85
N VAL A 58 2.74 -6.42 8.55
CA VAL A 58 4.03 -6.93 8.07
C VAL A 58 4.90 -7.42 9.20
N ASP A 59 4.95 -6.66 10.29
CA ASP A 59 5.69 -7.01 11.50
C ASP A 59 4.71 -7.32 12.66
N PRO A 60 4.10 -8.54 12.68
CA PRO A 60 3.06 -8.92 13.62
C PRO A 60 3.65 -9.34 14.99
N VAL A 61 4.37 -8.43 15.60
CA VAL A 61 5.02 -8.63 16.91
C VAL A 61 4.61 -7.55 17.89
N MET A 62 4.86 -7.76 19.18
CA MET A 62 4.51 -6.83 20.25
C MET A 62 2.99 -6.53 20.23
N ASP A 63 2.59 -5.25 20.24
CA ASP A 63 1.20 -4.83 20.22
C ASP A 63 0.51 -4.96 18.84
N ALA A 64 1.24 -5.32 17.80
CA ALA A 64 0.71 -5.69 16.48
C ALA A 64 0.53 -7.22 16.31
N GLY A 65 0.91 -8.01 17.29
CA GLY A 65 0.85 -9.49 17.26
C GLY A 65 -0.52 -10.07 17.58
N ALA A 66 -0.54 -11.40 17.77
CA ALA A 66 -1.68 -12.16 18.31
C ALA A 66 -3.00 -11.97 17.54
N VAL A 67 -2.95 -12.06 16.19
CA VAL A 67 -4.14 -11.92 15.33
C VAL A 67 -4.84 -10.57 15.55
N ILE A 68 -4.13 -9.51 15.27
CA ILE A 68 -4.57 -8.12 15.50
C ILE A 68 -6.00 -7.80 15.00
N PRO A 69 -6.51 -8.32 13.85
CA PRO A 69 -7.88 -8.02 13.41
C PRO A 69 -8.93 -8.52 14.39
N LYS A 70 -8.72 -9.68 15.04
CA LYS A 70 -9.65 -10.16 16.06
C LYS A 70 -9.60 -9.31 17.33
N ALA A 71 -8.41 -8.91 17.76
CA ALA A 71 -8.24 -8.00 18.90
C ALA A 71 -8.89 -6.63 18.62
N ALA A 72 -8.69 -6.09 17.41
CA ALA A 72 -9.32 -4.84 16.97
C ALA A 72 -10.85 -4.94 16.88
N ALA A 73 -11.38 -6.10 16.47
CA ALA A 73 -12.83 -6.34 16.46
C ALA A 73 -13.44 -6.29 17.87
N PHE A 74 -12.77 -6.86 18.87
CA PHE A 74 -13.20 -6.72 20.27
C PHE A 74 -13.16 -5.27 20.73
N GLU A 75 -12.09 -4.57 20.45
CA GLU A 75 -11.92 -3.15 20.79
C GLU A 75 -12.98 -2.28 20.12
N ALA A 76 -13.32 -2.56 18.86
CA ALA A 76 -14.35 -1.86 18.09
C ALA A 76 -15.80 -2.27 18.48
N GLY A 77 -15.99 -3.18 19.41
CA GLY A 77 -17.31 -3.64 19.84
C GLY A 77 -18.05 -4.49 18.80
N TYR A 78 -17.33 -5.22 17.97
CA TYR A 78 -17.93 -6.18 17.04
C TYR A 78 -18.45 -7.42 17.78
N SER A 79 -19.41 -8.09 17.16
CA SER A 79 -19.90 -9.39 17.62
C SER A 79 -18.75 -10.37 17.83
N THR A 80 -18.84 -11.18 18.88
CA THR A 80 -17.88 -12.28 19.11
C THR A 80 -17.88 -13.32 17.97
N ARG A 81 -18.94 -13.32 17.15
CA ARG A 81 -19.08 -14.20 15.97
C ARG A 81 -18.18 -13.77 14.80
N ALA A 82 -17.84 -12.49 14.69
CA ALA A 82 -16.92 -12.02 13.65
C ALA A 82 -15.52 -12.57 13.91
N PRO A 83 -14.99 -13.45 13.07
CA PRO A 83 -13.63 -13.98 13.19
C PRO A 83 -12.60 -12.93 12.74
N GLY A 84 -11.32 -13.28 12.78
CA GLY A 84 -10.27 -12.41 12.28
C GLY A 84 -9.07 -13.21 11.81
N MET A 85 -8.47 -12.79 10.71
CA MET A 85 -7.26 -13.41 10.15
C MET A 85 -6.23 -12.34 9.82
N GLN A 86 -4.99 -12.59 10.20
CA GLN A 86 -3.84 -11.73 9.90
C GLN A 86 -2.99 -12.37 8.81
N ILE A 87 -2.61 -11.58 7.81
CA ILE A 87 -1.77 -12.04 6.70
C ILE A 87 -0.57 -11.13 6.50
N SER A 88 0.49 -11.64 5.87
CA SER A 88 1.65 -10.86 5.44
C SER A 88 2.11 -11.28 4.04
N ARG A 89 2.20 -10.29 3.16
CA ARG A 89 2.98 -10.29 1.92
C ARG A 89 3.70 -8.94 1.83
N PHE A 90 4.45 -8.60 2.88
CA PHE A 90 5.17 -7.32 3.00
C PHE A 90 4.28 -6.12 2.58
N CYS A 91 4.78 -5.24 1.74
CA CYS A 91 4.12 -4.00 1.29
C CYS A 91 2.72 -4.20 0.69
N ALA A 92 2.41 -5.39 0.17
CA ALA A 92 1.11 -5.69 -0.46
C ALA A 92 0.09 -6.32 0.49
N SER A 93 0.41 -6.54 1.76
CA SER A 93 -0.45 -7.27 2.69
C SER A 93 -1.89 -6.74 2.73
N GLY A 94 -2.09 -5.43 2.69
CA GLY A 94 -3.42 -4.82 2.69
C GLY A 94 -4.22 -5.07 1.41
N LEU A 95 -3.57 -5.05 0.24
CA LEU A 95 -4.25 -5.37 -1.03
C LEU A 95 -4.52 -6.87 -1.16
N ASP A 96 -3.58 -7.71 -0.69
CA ASP A 96 -3.80 -9.16 -0.67
C ASP A 96 -4.85 -9.58 0.35
N ALA A 97 -5.04 -8.86 1.45
CA ALA A 97 -6.19 -9.06 2.33
C ALA A 97 -7.51 -8.85 1.59
N VAL A 98 -7.60 -7.77 0.78
CA VAL A 98 -8.76 -7.51 -0.09
C VAL A 98 -8.93 -8.62 -1.13
N ASN A 99 -7.86 -9.01 -1.82
CA ASN A 99 -7.89 -10.08 -2.83
C ASN A 99 -8.28 -11.44 -2.24
N PHE A 100 -7.81 -11.74 -1.03
CA PHE A 100 -8.15 -12.98 -0.34
C PHE A 100 -9.62 -12.99 0.08
N GLY A 101 -10.12 -11.90 0.67
CA GLY A 101 -11.54 -11.74 0.98
C GLY A 101 -12.41 -11.85 -0.28
N ALA A 102 -12.00 -11.20 -1.38
CA ALA A 102 -12.67 -11.32 -2.66
C ALA A 102 -12.71 -12.78 -3.17
N GLY A 103 -11.62 -13.52 -3.00
CA GLY A 103 -11.56 -14.94 -3.36
C GLY A 103 -12.56 -15.79 -2.57
N LYS A 104 -12.72 -15.57 -1.26
CA LYS A 104 -13.67 -16.26 -0.39
C LYS A 104 -15.11 -15.98 -0.83
N ILE A 105 -15.46 -14.72 -1.10
CA ILE A 105 -16.78 -14.32 -1.59
C ILE A 105 -17.04 -14.92 -2.97
N ALA A 106 -16.08 -14.85 -3.89
CA ALA A 106 -16.23 -15.40 -5.25
C ALA A 106 -16.50 -16.91 -5.26
N GLN A 107 -15.99 -17.65 -4.26
CA GLN A 107 -16.25 -19.07 -4.08
C GLN A 107 -17.56 -19.38 -3.35
N GLY A 108 -18.22 -18.36 -2.79
CA GLY A 108 -19.45 -18.53 -2.00
C GLY A 108 -19.19 -19.05 -0.57
N ALA A 109 -17.98 -18.90 -0.05
CA ALA A 109 -17.65 -19.23 1.33
C ALA A 109 -18.10 -18.15 2.32
N ASP A 110 -18.04 -16.89 1.90
CA ASP A 110 -18.41 -15.71 2.68
C ASP A 110 -19.31 -14.78 1.84
N ASP A 111 -20.16 -14.00 2.50
CA ASP A 111 -20.97 -12.95 1.87
C ASP A 111 -20.53 -11.54 2.22
N ILE A 112 -19.99 -11.32 3.43
CA ILE A 112 -19.57 -10.01 3.94
C ILE A 112 -18.18 -10.13 4.57
N VAL A 113 -17.19 -9.46 3.99
CA VAL A 113 -15.82 -9.45 4.49
C VAL A 113 -15.31 -8.00 4.66
N ILE A 114 -14.66 -7.73 5.78
CA ILE A 114 -13.91 -6.49 5.96
C ILE A 114 -12.43 -6.82 5.76
N ALA A 115 -11.79 -6.19 4.78
CA ALA A 115 -10.41 -6.51 4.42
C ALA A 115 -9.56 -5.24 4.33
N GLY A 116 -8.31 -5.32 4.79
CA GLY A 116 -7.41 -4.17 4.76
C GLY A 116 -6.13 -4.41 5.53
N GLY A 117 -5.73 -3.48 6.40
CA GLY A 117 -4.55 -3.69 7.21
C GLY A 117 -4.19 -2.54 8.13
N VAL A 118 -3.15 -2.76 8.90
CA VAL A 118 -2.59 -1.81 9.87
C VAL A 118 -1.08 -1.99 9.94
N GLU A 119 -0.38 -0.86 10.09
CA GLU A 119 1.04 -0.85 10.46
C GLU A 119 1.32 0.35 11.35
N SER A 120 2.06 0.14 12.43
CA SER A 120 2.56 1.22 13.29
C SER A 120 4.08 1.15 13.34
N MET A 121 4.71 1.78 12.33
CA MET A 121 6.15 1.69 12.12
C MET A 121 6.95 2.54 13.11
N SER A 122 6.29 3.45 13.84
CA SER A 122 6.89 4.19 14.94
C SER A 122 7.06 3.34 16.20
N ARG A 123 6.22 2.30 16.37
CA ARG A 123 6.19 1.40 17.55
C ARG A 123 6.89 0.09 17.26
N VAL A 124 6.66 -0.49 16.09
CA VAL A 124 7.26 -1.73 15.60
C VAL A 124 8.11 -1.40 14.38
N GLY A 125 9.44 -1.43 14.55
CA GLY A 125 10.37 -1.12 13.45
C GLY A 125 10.34 -2.19 12.36
N LEU A 126 10.78 -1.80 11.17
CA LEU A 126 10.91 -2.69 10.01
C LEU A 126 11.77 -3.91 10.33
N GLY A 127 11.28 -5.11 9.99
CA GLY A 127 11.99 -6.37 10.15
C GLY A 127 12.03 -6.90 11.58
N MET A 128 11.26 -6.33 12.50
CA MET A 128 11.18 -6.81 13.90
C MET A 128 10.67 -8.25 14.01
N SER A 129 9.91 -8.74 13.04
CA SER A 129 9.48 -10.14 12.96
C SER A 129 10.61 -11.09 12.55
N GLY A 130 11.74 -10.57 12.07
CA GLY A 130 12.90 -11.37 11.65
C GLY A 130 12.60 -12.21 10.41
N GLY A 131 13.22 -13.40 10.36
CA GLY A 131 12.96 -14.38 9.31
C GLY A 131 14.20 -14.73 8.49
N ALA A 132 14.15 -15.91 7.88
CA ALA A 132 15.30 -16.48 7.16
C ALA A 132 15.77 -15.62 5.99
N TRP A 133 14.85 -14.95 5.29
CA TRP A 133 15.21 -14.09 4.15
C TRP A 133 16.16 -12.96 4.55
N PHE A 134 16.04 -12.41 5.77
CA PHE A 134 16.94 -11.38 6.27
C PHE A 134 18.19 -11.95 6.95
N MET A 135 18.06 -13.11 7.63
CA MET A 135 19.02 -13.54 8.66
C MET A 135 19.79 -14.81 8.31
N ASP A 136 19.31 -15.63 7.38
CA ASP A 136 19.92 -16.90 7.02
C ASP A 136 20.70 -16.81 5.71
N PRO A 137 22.06 -16.90 5.73
CA PRO A 137 22.88 -16.85 4.53
C PRO A 137 22.53 -17.91 3.48
N SER A 138 22.03 -19.08 3.89
CA SER A 138 21.61 -20.13 2.96
C SER A 138 20.38 -19.76 2.14
N VAL A 139 19.60 -18.78 2.61
CA VAL A 139 18.41 -18.25 1.94
C VAL A 139 18.71 -16.93 1.24
N ASN A 140 19.41 -16.01 1.90
CA ASN A 140 19.58 -14.66 1.37
C ASN A 140 20.63 -14.57 0.24
N PHE A 141 21.71 -15.39 0.26
CA PHE A 141 22.69 -15.39 -0.82
C PHE A 141 22.10 -15.84 -2.17
N PRO A 142 21.42 -17.00 -2.26
CA PRO A 142 20.78 -17.40 -3.52
C PRO A 142 19.68 -16.44 -3.99
N ALA A 143 19.09 -15.69 -3.08
CA ALA A 143 18.07 -14.69 -3.37
C ALA A 143 18.65 -13.30 -3.72
N TYR A 144 19.97 -13.13 -3.79
CA TYR A 144 20.62 -11.84 -4.01
C TYR A 144 20.06 -10.74 -3.10
N PHE A 145 19.90 -11.04 -1.82
CA PHE A 145 19.30 -10.10 -0.85
C PHE A 145 20.09 -8.81 -0.78
N MET A 146 19.37 -7.69 -0.90
CA MET A 146 19.87 -6.34 -0.70
C MET A 146 18.83 -5.51 0.07
N PRO A 147 19.23 -4.45 0.79
CA PRO A 147 18.28 -3.44 1.28
C PRO A 147 17.50 -2.83 0.13
N GLN A 148 16.19 -2.63 0.31
CA GLN A 148 15.28 -2.14 -0.75
C GLN A 148 15.77 -0.87 -1.46
N GLY A 149 16.38 0.06 -0.72
CA GLY A 149 16.90 1.29 -1.32
C GLY A 149 18.08 1.06 -2.27
N VAL A 150 18.93 0.05 -2.00
CA VAL A 150 19.99 -0.36 -2.94
C VAL A 150 19.38 -0.98 -4.20
N SER A 151 18.34 -1.80 -4.05
CA SER A 151 17.57 -2.34 -5.20
C SER A 151 16.90 -1.22 -5.99
N ALA A 152 16.37 -0.19 -5.34
CA ALA A 152 15.80 0.98 -6.03
C ALA A 152 16.86 1.75 -6.83
N ASP A 153 18.07 1.92 -6.29
CA ASP A 153 19.22 2.54 -6.99
C ASP A 153 19.70 1.67 -8.14
N LEU A 154 19.67 0.34 -7.99
CA LEU A 154 19.97 -0.60 -9.08
C LEU A 154 18.93 -0.47 -10.21
N ILE A 155 17.63 -0.32 -9.90
CA ILE A 155 16.57 -0.03 -10.89
C ILE A 155 16.87 1.29 -11.60
N ALA A 156 17.14 2.36 -10.87
CA ALA A 156 17.46 3.66 -11.47
C ALA A 156 18.66 3.57 -12.42
N THR A 157 19.70 2.86 -12.01
CA THR A 157 20.90 2.63 -12.83
C THR A 157 20.57 1.84 -14.08
N LYS A 158 19.92 0.69 -13.94
CA LYS A 158 19.62 -0.24 -15.04
C LYS A 158 18.72 0.38 -16.10
N TYR A 159 17.75 1.18 -15.70
CA TYR A 159 16.77 1.78 -16.61
C TYR A 159 17.07 3.24 -16.96
N GLY A 160 18.19 3.78 -16.50
CA GLY A 160 18.72 5.08 -16.93
C GLY A 160 18.03 6.29 -16.29
N PHE A 161 17.46 6.15 -15.10
CA PHE A 161 16.85 7.29 -14.39
C PHE A 161 17.88 8.09 -13.63
N SER A 162 17.92 9.39 -13.89
CA SER A 162 18.79 10.31 -13.17
C SER A 162 18.20 10.74 -11.82
N ARG A 163 19.05 11.30 -10.96
CA ARG A 163 18.62 11.96 -9.73
C ARG A 163 17.53 13.01 -9.99
N THR A 164 17.69 13.80 -11.04
CA THR A 164 16.72 14.86 -11.41
C THR A 164 15.37 14.28 -11.79
N ASP A 165 15.31 13.16 -12.49
CA ASP A 165 14.05 12.49 -12.85
C ASP A 165 13.29 12.03 -11.60
N LEU A 166 14.02 11.43 -10.65
CA LEU A 166 13.43 10.96 -9.39
C LEU A 166 12.92 12.11 -8.51
N ASP A 167 13.70 13.19 -8.43
CA ASP A 167 13.34 14.36 -7.65
C ASP A 167 12.14 15.09 -8.28
N ALA A 168 12.08 15.20 -9.60
CA ALA A 168 10.95 15.79 -10.32
C ALA A 168 9.64 15.00 -10.06
N TYR A 169 9.72 13.66 -10.09
CA TYR A 169 8.58 12.81 -9.73
C TYR A 169 8.15 13.07 -8.28
N ALA A 170 9.09 13.14 -7.34
CA ALA A 170 8.80 13.35 -5.92
C ALA A 170 8.15 14.71 -5.66
N VAL A 171 8.62 15.77 -6.33
CA VAL A 171 7.99 17.11 -6.25
C VAL A 171 6.55 17.05 -6.74
N GLU A 172 6.29 16.36 -7.85
CA GLU A 172 4.92 16.25 -8.37
C GLU A 172 4.02 15.43 -7.44
N SER A 173 4.53 14.34 -6.82
CA SER A 173 3.78 13.59 -5.79
C SER A 173 3.37 14.48 -4.62
N GLN A 174 4.28 15.30 -4.08
CA GLN A 174 3.99 16.26 -3.01
C GLN A 174 2.95 17.31 -3.41
N LYS A 175 3.08 17.85 -4.61
CA LYS A 175 2.15 18.85 -5.16
C LYS A 175 0.75 18.28 -5.33
N ARG A 176 0.61 17.07 -5.89
CA ARG A 176 -0.67 16.38 -6.09
C ARG A 176 -1.33 16.04 -4.76
N ALA A 177 -0.58 15.49 -3.80
CA ALA A 177 -1.10 15.20 -2.46
C ALA A 177 -1.57 16.47 -1.75
N GLY A 178 -0.78 17.54 -1.79
CA GLY A 178 -1.15 18.83 -1.21
C GLY A 178 -2.41 19.42 -1.86
N HIS A 179 -2.54 19.32 -3.18
CA HIS A 179 -3.73 19.76 -3.90
C HIS A 179 -4.96 18.93 -3.53
N ALA A 180 -4.87 17.59 -3.54
CA ALA A 180 -5.97 16.70 -3.19
C ALA A 180 -6.50 16.97 -1.78
N TRP A 181 -5.61 17.18 -0.81
CA TRP A 181 -5.98 17.59 0.55
C TRP A 181 -6.65 18.97 0.60
N ALA A 182 -6.14 19.93 -0.13
CA ALA A 182 -6.71 21.29 -0.17
C ALA A 182 -8.11 21.32 -0.81
N GLN A 183 -8.40 20.40 -1.72
CA GLN A 183 -9.70 20.25 -2.36
C GLN A 183 -10.68 19.35 -1.58
N GLY A 184 -10.28 18.77 -0.44
CA GLY A 184 -11.13 17.87 0.35
C GLY A 184 -11.38 16.50 -0.30
N TRP A 185 -10.55 16.06 -1.26
CA TRP A 185 -10.78 14.80 -1.97
C TRP A 185 -10.59 13.55 -1.09
N PHE A 186 -9.99 13.70 0.08
CA PHE A 186 -9.85 12.65 1.07
C PHE A 186 -10.90 12.69 2.19
N ASP A 187 -11.77 13.71 2.24
CA ASP A 187 -12.72 13.90 3.36
C ASP A 187 -13.69 12.73 3.52
N LYS A 188 -14.04 12.05 2.41
CA LYS A 188 -14.94 10.89 2.42
C LYS A 188 -14.29 9.65 3.04
N SER A 189 -12.98 9.50 2.91
CA SER A 189 -12.26 8.26 3.27
C SER A 189 -11.46 8.36 4.56
N VAL A 190 -11.00 9.56 4.95
CA VAL A 190 -10.18 9.74 6.15
C VAL A 190 -11.02 9.86 7.39
N VAL A 191 -10.74 9.02 8.38
CA VAL A 191 -11.37 9.03 9.70
C VAL A 191 -10.38 9.61 10.70
N PRO A 192 -10.67 10.76 11.33
CA PRO A 192 -9.79 11.33 12.35
C PRO A 192 -9.54 10.37 13.51
N VAL A 193 -8.28 10.26 13.91
CA VAL A 193 -7.90 9.52 15.11
C VAL A 193 -8.10 10.44 16.33
N LYS A 194 -8.90 9.96 17.28
CA LYS A 194 -9.23 10.68 18.51
C LYS A 194 -8.83 9.87 19.74
N ASP A 195 -8.53 10.57 20.82
CA ASP A 195 -8.33 9.95 22.13
C ASP A 195 -9.64 9.47 22.76
N GLN A 196 -9.54 8.88 23.95
CA GLN A 196 -10.71 8.40 24.71
C GLN A 196 -11.67 9.50 25.19
N ASN A 197 -11.23 10.76 25.18
CA ASN A 197 -12.05 11.92 25.55
C ASN A 197 -12.67 12.61 24.31
N GLY A 198 -12.41 12.07 23.10
CA GLY A 198 -12.89 12.62 21.84
C GLY A 198 -12.05 13.76 21.27
N LEU A 199 -10.88 14.08 21.86
CA LEU A 199 -9.97 15.07 21.31
C LEU A 199 -9.22 14.50 20.09
N THR A 200 -9.16 15.29 19.03
CA THR A 200 -8.46 14.89 17.80
C THR A 200 -6.95 14.84 18.03
N ILE A 201 -6.37 13.66 17.81
CA ILE A 201 -4.92 13.42 17.81
C ILE A 201 -4.36 13.77 16.44
N LEU A 202 -4.99 13.25 15.37
CA LEU A 202 -4.58 13.49 13.99
C LEU A 202 -5.78 13.38 13.05
N ASP A 203 -5.93 14.33 12.11
CA ASP A 203 -7.00 14.38 11.10
C ASP A 203 -6.49 14.49 9.67
N LYS A 204 -5.17 14.71 9.46
CA LYS A 204 -4.51 14.82 8.15
C LYS A 204 -3.24 14.01 8.11
N ASP A 205 -2.81 13.60 6.90
CA ASP A 205 -1.53 12.93 6.71
C ASP A 205 -0.37 13.83 7.14
N GLU A 206 0.36 13.43 8.19
CA GLU A 206 1.36 14.24 8.88
C GLU A 206 2.68 14.35 8.11
N HIS A 207 2.94 13.40 7.19
CA HIS A 207 4.22 13.30 6.50
C HIS A 207 4.38 14.31 5.36
N MET A 208 3.30 14.81 4.80
CA MET A 208 3.28 15.70 3.64
C MET A 208 4.10 16.97 3.80
N ARG A 209 4.76 17.37 2.72
CA ARG A 209 5.54 18.61 2.60
C ARG A 209 5.23 19.29 1.26
N PRO A 210 4.03 19.87 1.09
CA PRO A 210 3.58 20.41 -0.20
C PRO A 210 4.47 21.50 -0.80
N GLY A 211 5.31 22.16 0.04
CA GLY A 211 6.28 23.16 -0.40
C GLY A 211 7.62 22.60 -0.86
N THR A 212 7.76 21.28 -0.99
CA THR A 212 8.99 20.66 -1.50
C THR A 212 9.24 21.05 -2.95
N ASP A 213 10.47 21.53 -3.23
CA ASP A 213 10.93 21.88 -4.57
C ASP A 213 12.22 21.14 -4.96
N MET A 214 12.63 21.28 -6.21
CA MET A 214 13.84 20.66 -6.75
C MET A 214 15.12 21.09 -6.01
N GLN A 215 15.19 22.36 -5.56
CA GLN A 215 16.37 22.87 -4.86
C GLN A 215 16.50 22.24 -3.47
N ALA A 216 15.39 22.10 -2.75
CA ALA A 216 15.37 21.42 -1.45
C ALA A 216 15.80 19.96 -1.58
N LEU A 217 15.29 19.23 -2.59
CA LEU A 217 15.66 17.83 -2.82
C LEU A 217 17.11 17.68 -3.26
N ALA A 218 17.62 18.54 -4.12
CA ALA A 218 19.01 18.49 -4.60
C ALA A 218 20.05 18.60 -3.45
N SER A 219 19.67 19.19 -2.31
CA SER A 219 20.54 19.31 -1.14
C SER A 219 20.67 18.01 -0.33
N LEU A 220 19.84 17.01 -0.57
CA LEU A 220 19.82 15.76 0.20
C LEU A 220 20.88 14.76 -0.32
N ASN A 221 21.60 14.15 0.62
CA ASN A 221 22.57 13.10 0.26
C ASN A 221 21.85 11.78 -0.06
N PRO A 222 22.42 10.95 -0.96
CA PRO A 222 21.93 9.58 -1.19
C PRO A 222 21.91 8.78 0.12
N SER A 223 20.76 8.14 0.41
CA SER A 223 20.57 7.43 1.68
C SER A 223 21.14 6.01 1.66
N PHE A 224 21.35 5.41 0.49
CA PHE A 224 21.68 3.99 0.35
C PHE A 224 23.09 3.74 -0.18
N GLN A 225 23.89 4.79 -0.39
CA GLN A 225 25.27 4.67 -0.84
C GLN A 225 26.13 3.92 0.18
N MET A 226 26.07 4.28 1.44
CA MET A 226 26.87 3.63 2.47
C MET A 226 26.54 2.14 2.65
N PRO A 227 25.26 1.72 2.76
CA PRO A 227 24.93 0.30 2.72
C PRO A 227 25.40 -0.40 1.46
N GLY A 228 25.26 0.21 0.29
CA GLY A 228 25.68 -0.36 -0.98
C GLY A 228 27.18 -0.60 -1.04
N GLU A 229 27.98 0.46 -0.93
CA GLU A 229 29.44 0.40 -1.10
C GLU A 229 30.13 -0.30 0.09
N MET A 230 29.89 0.16 1.32
CA MET A 230 30.56 -0.36 2.51
C MET A 230 29.90 -1.61 3.09
N GLY A 231 28.60 -1.77 2.90
CA GLY A 231 27.85 -2.97 3.30
C GLY A 231 28.03 -4.15 2.33
N GLY A 232 28.67 -3.93 1.18
CA GLY A 232 28.94 -4.95 0.18
C GLY A 232 27.75 -5.30 -0.73
N PHE A 233 26.61 -4.61 -0.61
CA PHE A 233 25.41 -4.91 -1.38
C PHE A 233 25.52 -4.47 -2.85
N GLU A 234 26.39 -3.52 -3.20
CA GLU A 234 26.70 -3.21 -4.60
C GLU A 234 27.24 -4.43 -5.35
N ALA A 235 28.15 -5.16 -4.72
CA ALA A 235 28.72 -6.38 -5.31
C ALA A 235 27.64 -7.45 -5.54
N VAL A 236 26.65 -7.57 -4.64
CA VAL A 236 25.51 -8.48 -4.82
C VAL A 236 24.67 -8.06 -6.03
N GLY A 237 24.38 -6.77 -6.16
CA GLY A 237 23.64 -6.22 -7.31
C GLY A 237 24.34 -6.45 -8.64
N ILE A 238 25.67 -6.19 -8.70
CA ILE A 238 26.51 -6.43 -9.90
C ILE A 238 26.59 -7.93 -10.21
N GLN A 239 26.69 -8.78 -9.21
CA GLN A 239 26.68 -10.24 -9.44
C GLN A 239 25.38 -10.73 -10.06
N ALA A 240 24.23 -10.17 -9.63
CA ALA A 240 22.93 -10.49 -10.20
C ALA A 240 22.72 -9.90 -11.59
N HIS A 241 23.30 -8.72 -11.85
CA HIS A 241 23.20 -7.94 -13.09
C HIS A 241 24.57 -7.55 -13.61
N PRO A 242 25.32 -8.49 -14.21
CA PRO A 242 26.73 -8.27 -14.63
C PRO A 242 26.91 -7.22 -15.73
N GLU A 243 25.83 -6.80 -16.37
CA GLU A 243 25.83 -5.68 -17.32
C GLU A 243 25.98 -4.30 -16.63
N ILE A 244 25.85 -4.24 -15.32
CA ILE A 244 26.01 -3.03 -14.51
C ILE A 244 27.42 -3.00 -13.93
N GLU A 245 28.19 -1.99 -14.28
CA GLU A 245 29.56 -1.82 -13.77
C GLU A 245 29.59 -1.19 -12.37
N ARG A 246 28.62 -0.30 -12.08
CA ARG A 246 28.50 0.44 -10.83
C ARG A 246 27.05 0.86 -10.60
N ILE A 247 26.59 0.88 -9.34
CA ILE A 247 25.28 1.42 -8.97
C ILE A 247 25.39 2.94 -8.76
N ASN A 248 24.51 3.70 -9.40
CA ASN A 248 24.36 5.14 -9.17
C ASN A 248 23.37 5.34 -8.00
N TYR A 249 23.87 5.87 -6.89
CA TYR A 249 23.06 6.14 -5.71
C TYR A 249 22.33 7.47 -5.84
N VAL A 250 21.03 7.43 -6.09
CA VAL A 250 20.20 8.60 -6.42
C VAL A 250 18.97 8.74 -5.51
N HIS A 251 18.65 7.69 -4.71
CA HIS A 251 17.54 7.76 -3.77
C HIS A 251 17.94 8.33 -2.42
N HIS A 252 17.01 9.09 -1.85
CA HIS A 252 17.10 9.69 -0.52
C HIS A 252 15.69 9.84 0.09
N ALA A 253 15.61 10.31 1.32
CA ALA A 253 14.33 10.42 2.04
C ALA A 253 13.27 11.27 1.33
N GLY A 254 13.65 12.15 0.40
CA GLY A 254 12.71 13.03 -0.31
C GLY A 254 12.09 12.41 -1.56
N ASN A 255 12.70 11.34 -2.13
CA ASN A 255 12.19 10.63 -3.31
C ASN A 255 11.92 9.13 -3.04
N SER A 256 11.79 8.79 -1.76
CA SER A 256 11.41 7.50 -1.22
C SER A 256 10.16 7.63 -0.34
N SER A 257 9.41 6.55 -0.16
CA SER A 257 8.22 6.56 0.70
C SER A 257 8.54 6.90 2.15
N GLY A 258 7.65 7.65 2.80
CA GLY A 258 7.76 7.94 4.22
C GLY A 258 7.42 6.72 5.09
N ILE A 259 8.19 6.53 6.16
CA ILE A 259 7.86 5.60 7.25
C ILE A 259 6.77 6.26 8.10
N VAL A 260 5.61 5.59 8.23
CA VAL A 260 4.41 6.15 8.88
C VAL A 260 3.60 5.07 9.59
N ASP A 261 2.68 5.53 10.44
CA ASP A 261 1.67 4.71 11.10
C ASP A 261 0.32 4.91 10.42
N GLY A 262 -0.49 3.85 10.32
CA GLY A 262 -1.84 3.98 9.77
C GLY A 262 -2.58 2.65 9.62
N ALA A 263 -3.89 2.73 9.43
CA ALA A 263 -4.79 1.62 9.15
C ALA A 263 -5.80 1.99 8.06
N GLY A 264 -6.24 1.00 7.29
CA GLY A 264 -7.29 1.17 6.30
C GLY A 264 -8.02 -0.13 6.01
N VAL A 265 -9.32 -0.05 5.76
CA VAL A 265 -10.17 -1.20 5.46
C VAL A 265 -11.14 -0.91 4.33
N VAL A 266 -11.56 -1.98 3.66
CA VAL A 266 -12.53 -2.03 2.57
C VAL A 266 -13.63 -2.99 2.97
N LEU A 267 -14.88 -2.60 2.81
CA LEU A 267 -16.06 -3.46 2.99
C LEU A 267 -16.37 -4.16 1.66
N LEU A 268 -16.20 -5.46 1.66
CA LEU A 268 -16.48 -6.33 0.52
C LEU A 268 -17.75 -7.14 0.76
N GLY A 269 -18.44 -7.49 -0.32
CA GLY A 269 -19.56 -8.40 -0.22
C GLY A 269 -19.99 -8.99 -1.56
N SER A 270 -20.78 -10.09 -1.47
CA SER A 270 -21.60 -10.56 -2.57
C SER A 270 -22.75 -9.57 -2.83
N LYS A 271 -23.48 -9.73 -3.93
CA LYS A 271 -24.68 -8.93 -4.17
C LYS A 271 -25.72 -9.16 -3.07
N ALA A 272 -25.92 -10.40 -2.66
CA ALA A 272 -26.83 -10.74 -1.57
C ALA A 272 -26.40 -10.15 -0.23
N GLY A 273 -25.09 -10.17 0.08
CA GLY A 273 -24.51 -9.49 1.25
C GLY A 273 -24.82 -8.00 1.26
N GLY A 274 -24.59 -7.31 0.12
CA GLY A 274 -24.91 -5.88 0.00
C GLY A 274 -26.39 -5.57 0.16
N GLU A 275 -27.26 -6.36 -0.45
CA GLU A 275 -28.71 -6.22 -0.32
C GLU A 275 -29.17 -6.41 1.15
N SER A 276 -28.59 -7.38 1.85
CA SER A 276 -28.88 -7.62 3.28
C SER A 276 -28.49 -6.43 4.19
N MET A 277 -27.46 -5.69 3.80
CA MET A 277 -27.00 -4.48 4.50
C MET A 277 -27.73 -3.21 4.02
N GLY A 278 -28.56 -3.29 2.97
CA GLY A 278 -29.18 -2.12 2.35
C GLY A 278 -28.20 -1.20 1.63
N LEU A 279 -27.01 -1.71 1.26
CA LEU A 279 -25.94 -0.94 0.62
C LEU A 279 -25.96 -1.10 -0.89
N LYS A 280 -25.54 -0.03 -1.57
CA LYS A 280 -25.29 -0.04 -3.02
C LYS A 280 -23.81 -0.25 -3.28
N PRO A 281 -23.44 -1.12 -4.24
CA PRO A 281 -22.04 -1.31 -4.58
C PRO A 281 -21.48 -0.04 -5.25
N ARG A 282 -20.22 0.27 -4.98
CA ARG A 282 -19.47 1.37 -5.59
C ARG A 282 -18.62 0.89 -6.78
N ALA A 283 -18.03 -0.28 -6.61
CA ALA A 283 -17.25 -0.95 -7.65
C ALA A 283 -17.32 -2.46 -7.48
N ARG A 284 -16.88 -3.20 -8.50
CA ARG A 284 -16.60 -4.64 -8.40
C ARG A 284 -15.11 -4.90 -8.54
N ILE A 285 -14.63 -5.97 -7.90
CA ILE A 285 -13.30 -6.51 -8.14
C ILE A 285 -13.39 -7.38 -9.41
N LYS A 286 -12.79 -6.90 -10.49
CA LYS A 286 -12.83 -7.57 -11.78
C LYS A 286 -11.84 -8.72 -11.88
N ALA A 287 -10.61 -8.49 -11.39
CA ALA A 287 -9.55 -9.49 -11.40
C ALA A 287 -8.42 -9.08 -10.44
N PHE A 288 -7.64 -10.07 -10.01
CA PHE A 288 -6.39 -9.84 -9.28
C PHE A 288 -5.36 -10.93 -9.61
N ALA A 289 -4.09 -10.62 -9.39
CA ALA A 289 -2.98 -11.52 -9.60
C ALA A 289 -1.80 -11.20 -8.68
N ASN A 290 -0.97 -12.21 -8.43
CA ASN A 290 0.33 -12.11 -7.77
C ASN A 290 1.40 -12.77 -8.64
N ILE A 291 2.65 -12.34 -8.50
CA ILE A 291 3.79 -12.90 -9.22
C ILE A 291 5.05 -12.84 -8.36
N GLY A 292 5.97 -13.78 -8.59
CA GLY A 292 7.38 -13.64 -8.25
C GLY A 292 8.13 -12.95 -9.40
N SER A 293 9.10 -12.13 -9.08
CA SER A 293 9.90 -11.33 -10.01
C SER A 293 11.38 -11.41 -9.63
N ASP A 294 12.24 -10.65 -10.31
CA ASP A 294 13.67 -10.59 -10.02
C ASP A 294 13.94 -10.16 -8.56
N PRO A 295 14.61 -11.00 -7.74
CA PRO A 295 14.81 -10.71 -6.34
C PRO A 295 15.86 -9.61 -6.07
N ALA A 296 16.82 -9.38 -6.98
CA ALA A 296 17.83 -8.35 -6.84
C ALA A 296 17.26 -6.96 -7.20
N LEU A 297 16.51 -6.84 -8.30
CA LEU A 297 15.75 -5.63 -8.62
C LEU A 297 14.62 -5.42 -7.60
N MET A 298 14.10 -6.51 -7.06
CA MET A 298 13.10 -6.58 -5.98
C MET A 298 11.78 -5.85 -6.28
N LEU A 299 11.81 -4.65 -6.82
CA LEU A 299 10.68 -3.73 -6.88
C LEU A 299 10.06 -3.60 -8.29
N THR A 300 10.45 -4.45 -9.25
CA THR A 300 9.91 -4.46 -10.62
C THR A 300 8.64 -5.33 -10.79
N GLY A 301 8.24 -6.06 -9.77
CA GLY A 301 7.07 -6.92 -9.77
C GLY A 301 5.75 -6.29 -10.26
N PRO A 302 5.49 -4.98 -10.09
CA PRO A 302 4.33 -4.30 -10.69
C PRO A 302 4.23 -4.44 -12.21
N VAL A 303 5.35 -4.41 -12.93
CA VAL A 303 5.36 -4.62 -14.40
C VAL A 303 4.90 -6.04 -14.71
N ASP A 304 5.58 -7.03 -14.11
CA ASP A 304 5.35 -8.45 -14.39
C ASP A 304 3.93 -8.89 -14.01
N VAL A 305 3.39 -8.40 -12.89
CA VAL A 305 2.04 -8.76 -12.44
C VAL A 305 0.95 -8.11 -13.30
N THR A 306 1.19 -6.90 -13.80
CA THR A 306 0.26 -6.23 -14.72
C THR A 306 0.17 -6.99 -16.03
N GLU A 307 1.30 -7.37 -16.64
CA GLU A 307 1.31 -8.21 -17.85
C GLU A 307 0.56 -9.54 -17.65
N LYS A 308 0.84 -10.22 -16.52
CA LYS A 308 0.13 -11.45 -16.16
C LYS A 308 -1.37 -11.24 -16.05
N LEU A 309 -1.81 -10.15 -15.41
CA LEU A 309 -3.22 -9.86 -15.18
C LEU A 309 -3.93 -9.52 -16.50
N LEU A 310 -3.34 -8.67 -17.34
CA LEU A 310 -3.87 -8.32 -18.65
C LEU A 310 -4.00 -9.56 -19.54
N THR A 311 -2.98 -10.43 -19.56
CA THR A 311 -3.01 -11.70 -20.30
C THR A 311 -4.13 -12.61 -19.82
N ARG A 312 -4.32 -12.76 -18.50
CA ARG A 312 -5.38 -13.63 -17.93
C ARG A 312 -6.79 -13.14 -18.20
N THR A 313 -6.97 -11.83 -18.23
CA THR A 313 -8.29 -11.22 -18.39
C THR A 313 -8.65 -10.91 -19.83
N GLY A 314 -7.68 -10.93 -20.75
CA GLY A 314 -7.84 -10.43 -22.11
C GLY A 314 -8.00 -8.91 -22.19
N MET A 315 -7.78 -8.18 -21.10
CA MET A 315 -7.82 -6.71 -21.08
C MET A 315 -6.58 -6.13 -21.73
N ARG A 316 -6.74 -4.96 -22.32
CA ARG A 316 -5.64 -4.14 -22.84
C ARG A 316 -5.34 -3.03 -21.84
N LEU A 317 -4.13 -2.50 -21.90
CA LEU A 317 -3.74 -1.34 -21.06
C LEU A 317 -4.66 -0.12 -21.29
N ALA A 318 -5.15 0.05 -22.52
CA ALA A 318 -6.08 1.12 -22.88
C ALA A 318 -7.47 1.00 -22.25
N ASP A 319 -7.82 -0.17 -21.73
CA ASP A 319 -9.10 -0.41 -21.04
C ASP A 319 -9.04 0.01 -19.56
N ILE A 320 -7.88 0.47 -19.07
CA ILE A 320 -7.66 0.97 -17.70
C ILE A 320 -7.63 2.50 -17.75
N ASP A 321 -8.50 3.16 -17.03
CA ASP A 321 -8.55 4.63 -16.99
C ASP A 321 -7.47 5.21 -16.08
N LEU A 322 -7.31 4.66 -14.86
CA LEU A 322 -6.36 5.11 -13.86
C LEU A 322 -5.49 3.97 -13.32
N PHE A 323 -4.27 4.32 -13.01
CA PHE A 323 -3.30 3.44 -12.33
C PHE A 323 -2.97 4.00 -10.95
N GLU A 324 -2.93 3.13 -9.95
CA GLU A 324 -2.51 3.48 -8.61
C GLU A 324 -1.40 2.51 -8.19
N LEU A 325 -0.16 2.97 -8.26
CA LEU A 325 1.03 2.21 -7.90
C LEU A 325 1.63 2.78 -6.62
N ASN A 326 1.83 1.95 -5.61
CA ASN A 326 2.50 2.40 -4.40
C ASN A 326 3.89 2.99 -4.70
N GLU A 327 4.10 4.22 -4.27
CA GLU A 327 5.35 4.96 -4.46
C GLU A 327 6.39 4.55 -3.40
N ALA A 328 6.81 3.29 -3.38
CA ALA A 328 7.86 2.87 -2.46
C ALA A 328 9.15 3.69 -2.68
N PHE A 329 9.50 3.89 -3.94
CA PHE A 329 10.61 4.71 -4.44
C PHE A 329 10.22 5.32 -5.79
N ALA A 330 10.72 6.49 -6.12
CA ALA A 330 10.41 7.15 -7.39
C ALA A 330 10.78 6.30 -8.62
N ALA A 331 11.92 5.59 -8.58
CA ALA A 331 12.35 4.72 -9.68
C ALA A 331 11.36 3.58 -9.99
N VAL A 332 10.61 3.11 -9.00
CA VAL A 332 9.59 2.06 -9.19
C VAL A 332 8.48 2.55 -10.11
N VAL A 333 7.98 3.77 -9.85
CA VAL A 333 6.90 4.35 -10.64
C VAL A 333 7.39 4.75 -12.02
N LEU A 334 8.56 5.37 -12.12
CA LEU A 334 9.16 5.73 -13.41
C LEU A 334 9.42 4.49 -14.29
N ARG A 335 9.87 3.37 -13.70
CA ARG A 335 10.03 2.11 -14.44
C ARG A 335 8.68 1.57 -14.93
N TYR A 336 7.64 1.64 -14.13
CA TYR A 336 6.30 1.22 -14.53
C TYR A 336 5.76 2.08 -15.67
N MET A 337 5.87 3.41 -15.56
CA MET A 337 5.50 4.34 -16.62
C MET A 337 6.28 4.07 -17.91
N GLN A 338 7.60 3.87 -17.84
CA GLN A 338 8.45 3.54 -18.97
C GLN A 338 8.05 2.22 -19.64
N ALA A 339 7.72 1.19 -18.84
CA ALA A 339 7.39 -0.14 -19.36
C ALA A 339 6.11 -0.16 -20.20
N PHE A 340 5.15 0.67 -19.84
CA PHE A 340 3.81 0.66 -20.42
C PHE A 340 3.44 1.94 -21.18
N ASP A 341 4.38 2.87 -21.31
CA ASP A 341 4.15 4.19 -21.91
C ASP A 341 2.92 4.91 -21.30
N ILE A 342 2.88 4.93 -19.95
CA ILE A 342 1.78 5.54 -19.21
C ILE A 342 2.09 7.00 -18.94
N ASP A 343 1.19 7.89 -19.36
CA ASP A 343 1.26 9.30 -19.00
C ASP A 343 1.10 9.50 -17.48
N HIS A 344 1.87 10.45 -16.93
CA HIS A 344 1.80 10.76 -15.51
C HIS A 344 0.40 11.19 -15.05
N ASP A 345 -0.42 11.76 -15.93
CA ASP A 345 -1.80 12.18 -15.63
C ASP A 345 -2.78 11.02 -15.38
N ARG A 346 -2.36 9.78 -15.62
CA ARG A 346 -3.15 8.56 -15.39
C ARG A 346 -2.66 7.73 -14.22
N ILE A 347 -1.53 8.09 -13.60
CA ILE A 347 -0.95 7.31 -12.49
C ILE A 347 -0.72 8.20 -11.27
N ASN A 348 -1.12 7.70 -10.09
CA ASN A 348 -0.94 8.36 -8.78
C ASN A 348 -1.40 9.83 -8.82
N VAL A 349 -2.58 10.05 -9.37
CA VAL A 349 -3.08 11.38 -9.72
C VAL A 349 -3.35 12.28 -8.51
N ASN A 350 -3.43 11.70 -7.31
CA ASN A 350 -3.60 12.41 -6.03
C ASN A 350 -2.32 12.38 -5.18
N GLY A 351 -1.15 12.13 -5.81
CA GLY A 351 0.09 11.85 -5.09
C GLY A 351 0.06 10.47 -4.43
N GLY A 352 1.12 10.11 -3.74
CA GLY A 352 1.24 8.77 -3.16
C GLY A 352 2.13 8.71 -1.92
N ALA A 353 2.81 7.59 -1.74
CA ALA A 353 3.55 7.27 -0.53
C ALA A 353 4.82 8.13 -0.31
N ILE A 354 5.38 8.71 -1.36
CA ILE A 354 6.48 9.69 -1.23
C ILE A 354 6.00 10.91 -0.47
N ALA A 355 4.79 11.39 -0.77
CA ALA A 355 4.21 12.53 -0.09
C ALA A 355 3.55 12.15 1.25
N MET A 356 2.70 11.11 1.24
CA MET A 356 1.81 10.81 2.37
C MET A 356 2.33 9.70 3.28
N GLY A 357 3.28 8.86 2.81
CA GLY A 357 3.84 7.75 3.57
C GLY A 357 3.22 6.39 3.24
N HIS A 358 3.92 5.33 3.71
CA HIS A 358 3.64 3.93 3.39
C HIS A 358 3.54 3.08 4.67
N PRO A 359 2.37 3.05 5.35
CA PRO A 359 2.14 2.10 6.44
C PRO A 359 1.94 0.72 5.81
N LEU A 360 3.00 -0.11 5.82
CA LEU A 360 3.19 -1.29 4.96
C LEU A 360 1.94 -2.16 4.82
N GLY A 361 1.44 -2.68 5.94
CA GLY A 361 0.29 -3.59 5.97
C GLY A 361 -1.04 -2.96 5.55
N ALA A 362 -1.16 -1.63 5.64
CA ALA A 362 -2.41 -0.91 5.34
C ALA A 362 -2.46 -0.33 3.93
N THR A 363 -1.31 -0.05 3.32
CA THR A 363 -1.21 0.76 2.11
C THR A 363 -2.08 0.24 0.97
N GLY A 364 -2.11 -1.07 0.74
CA GLY A 364 -2.86 -1.63 -0.38
C GLY A 364 -4.35 -1.32 -0.33
N ALA A 365 -4.97 -1.39 0.85
CA ALA A 365 -6.37 -1.01 1.03
C ALA A 365 -6.58 0.51 0.90
N MET A 366 -5.62 1.31 1.41
CA MET A 366 -5.68 2.78 1.31
C MET A 366 -5.65 3.28 -0.13
N ILE A 367 -4.73 2.76 -0.94
CA ILE A 367 -4.58 3.21 -2.33
C ILE A 367 -5.72 2.68 -3.22
N LEU A 368 -6.26 1.50 -2.93
CA LEU A 368 -7.46 1.00 -3.60
C LEU A 368 -8.65 1.94 -3.36
N GLY A 369 -8.86 2.36 -2.11
CA GLY A 369 -9.89 3.33 -1.77
C GLY A 369 -9.65 4.69 -2.42
N THR A 370 -8.39 5.18 -2.45
CA THR A 370 -8.03 6.45 -3.08
C THR A 370 -8.39 6.47 -4.57
N VAL A 371 -8.03 5.43 -5.32
CA VAL A 371 -8.34 5.41 -6.75
C VAL A 371 -9.82 5.17 -7.03
N LEU A 372 -10.55 4.46 -6.14
CA LEU A 372 -12.01 4.32 -6.26
C LEU A 372 -12.72 5.66 -6.10
N ASP A 373 -12.36 6.45 -5.08
CA ASP A 373 -12.91 7.82 -4.91
C ASP A 373 -12.58 8.70 -6.13
N GLU A 374 -11.42 8.52 -6.73
CA GLU A 374 -10.98 9.27 -7.90
C GLU A 374 -11.72 8.85 -9.19
N LEU A 375 -12.01 7.56 -9.38
CA LEU A 375 -12.89 7.09 -10.45
C LEU A 375 -14.28 7.72 -10.36
N GLU A 376 -14.87 7.75 -9.15
CA GLU A 376 -16.15 8.39 -8.91
C GLU A 376 -16.10 9.90 -9.20
N ARG A 377 -15.06 10.58 -8.73
CA ARG A 377 -14.90 12.03 -8.87
C ARG A 377 -14.74 12.47 -10.33
N ARG A 378 -14.04 11.67 -11.14
CA ARG A 378 -13.77 11.97 -12.57
C ARG A 378 -14.78 11.35 -13.53
N ASP A 379 -15.75 10.58 -13.02
CA ASP A 379 -16.69 9.79 -13.83
C ASP A 379 -15.98 8.82 -14.78
N LEU A 380 -14.94 8.15 -14.26
CA LEU A 380 -14.16 7.10 -14.93
C LEU A 380 -14.60 5.72 -14.42
N ASN A 381 -14.23 4.65 -15.12
CA ASN A 381 -14.77 3.32 -14.85
C ASN A 381 -13.78 2.34 -14.25
N THR A 382 -12.54 2.29 -14.74
CA THR A 382 -11.64 1.17 -14.47
C THR A 382 -10.31 1.64 -13.91
N ALA A 383 -9.87 1.03 -12.82
CA ALA A 383 -8.53 1.28 -12.27
C ALA A 383 -7.76 -0.02 -12.00
N LEU A 384 -6.45 0.06 -12.16
CA LEU A 384 -5.50 -0.96 -11.74
C LEU A 384 -4.69 -0.46 -10.56
N VAL A 385 -4.75 -1.21 -9.46
CA VAL A 385 -3.99 -0.97 -8.23
C VAL A 385 -2.86 -1.99 -8.15
N THR A 386 -1.62 -1.56 -7.91
CA THR A 386 -0.47 -2.47 -7.83
C THR A 386 0.56 -2.01 -6.80
N LEU A 387 1.31 -2.97 -6.26
CA LEU A 387 2.42 -2.71 -5.34
C LEU A 387 3.61 -3.59 -5.68
N CYS A 388 4.80 -3.01 -5.57
CA CYS A 388 6.04 -3.75 -5.44
C CYS A 388 6.16 -4.32 -4.02
N ILE A 389 6.88 -5.43 -3.90
CA ILE A 389 6.91 -6.21 -2.66
C ILE A 389 8.35 -6.68 -2.42
N GLY A 390 8.79 -6.63 -1.18
CA GLY A 390 10.07 -7.21 -0.77
C GLY A 390 10.25 -8.64 -1.28
N ALA A 391 11.48 -9.07 -1.43
CA ALA A 391 11.88 -10.37 -2.00
C ALA A 391 11.52 -10.59 -3.48
N GLY A 392 11.27 -9.53 -4.25
CA GLY A 392 10.99 -9.64 -5.68
C GLY A 392 9.61 -10.24 -5.97
N MET A 393 8.56 -9.54 -5.58
CA MET A 393 7.17 -9.92 -5.86
C MET A 393 6.35 -8.72 -6.33
N GLY A 394 5.18 -8.99 -6.92
CA GLY A 394 4.18 -8.00 -7.29
C GLY A 394 2.76 -8.51 -7.06
N THR A 395 1.85 -7.61 -6.71
CA THR A 395 0.40 -7.85 -6.69
C THR A 395 -0.31 -6.76 -7.47
N ALA A 396 -1.41 -7.13 -8.14
CA ALA A 396 -2.27 -6.19 -8.84
C ALA A 396 -3.74 -6.58 -8.72
N THR A 397 -4.61 -5.57 -8.65
CA THR A 397 -6.07 -5.72 -8.60
C THR A 397 -6.70 -4.73 -9.57
N VAL A 398 -7.63 -5.20 -10.40
CA VAL A 398 -8.46 -4.35 -11.25
C VAL A 398 -9.83 -4.20 -10.62
N ILE A 399 -10.25 -2.96 -10.44
CA ILE A 399 -11.60 -2.61 -10.01
C ILE A 399 -12.35 -1.89 -11.14
N GLU A 400 -13.66 -2.05 -11.16
CA GLU A 400 -14.55 -1.44 -12.15
C GLU A 400 -15.78 -0.87 -11.44
N ARG A 401 -16.09 0.41 -11.67
CA ARG A 401 -17.30 1.05 -11.12
C ARG A 401 -18.59 0.34 -11.60
N VAL A 402 -19.62 0.39 -10.80
CA VAL A 402 -20.95 -0.16 -11.08
C VAL A 402 -22.05 0.86 -10.84
#